data_9208651806d266d9b23f66993bb5b0be
#
_entry.id   9208651806d266d9b23f66993bb5b0be
#
_cell.length_a   1.000
_cell.length_b   1.000
_cell.length_c   1.000
_cell.angle_alpha   90.00
_cell.angle_beta   90.00
_cell.angle_gamma   90.00
#
_symmetry.space_group_name_H-M   'P 1'
#
loop_
_entity.id
_entity.type
_entity.pdbx_description
1 polymer ?
#
loop_
_entity_poly.entity_id
_entity_poly.type
_entity_poly.pdbx_seq_one_letter_code
_entity_poly.pdbx_strand_id
1 'polypeptide(L)'
;MNFLPIIKELARTYQSFEGYSSAHIRGLGLLPVQFDVIATLANQPPMSFKQLGEKTLISKSSLTGVVGRMVQKGLIATLENPDDARSHLLKLTAKGQKIFEKTFPEHLKHLEIAFQKLSKKQIKEIDESLKTLKSIFIS
;
A
#
# COMPACT_ATOMS: atom_id res chain seq x y z
N MET A 1 6.48 -27.89 18.59
CA MET A 1 5.64 -27.12 17.62
C MET A 1 6.55 -26.58 16.53
N ASN A 2 6.27 -26.96 15.29
CA ASN A 2 7.12 -26.54 14.16
C ASN A 2 6.42 -25.49 13.31
N PHE A 3 6.63 -24.23 13.65
CA PHE A 3 6.07 -23.06 12.93
C PHE A 3 7.09 -22.39 12.01
N LEU A 4 8.37 -22.78 12.07
CA LEU A 4 9.42 -22.13 11.27
C LEU A 4 9.16 -22.17 9.76
N PRO A 5 8.62 -23.25 9.17
CA PRO A 5 8.27 -23.26 7.76
C PRO A 5 7.28 -22.16 7.38
N ILE A 6 6.34 -21.84 8.28
CA ILE A 6 5.35 -20.76 8.02
C ILE A 6 6.06 -19.40 7.93
N ILE A 7 7.01 -19.15 8.84
CA ILE A 7 7.76 -17.87 8.82
C ILE A 7 8.55 -17.75 7.51
N LYS A 8 9.22 -18.82 7.10
CA LYS A 8 10.01 -18.83 5.85
C LYS A 8 9.13 -18.61 4.62
N GLU A 9 8.00 -19.31 4.57
CA GLU A 9 7.08 -19.17 3.43
C GLU A 9 6.43 -17.79 3.39
N LEU A 10 6.08 -17.22 4.54
CA LEU A 10 5.56 -15.85 4.61
C LEU A 10 6.57 -14.84 4.06
N ALA A 11 7.82 -14.93 4.51
CA ALA A 11 8.88 -14.03 4.06
C ALA A 11 9.16 -14.17 2.55
N ARG A 12 9.25 -15.40 2.06
CA ARG A 12 9.49 -15.67 0.64
C ARG A 12 8.32 -15.25 -0.24
N THR A 13 7.10 -15.49 0.23
CA THR A 13 5.89 -15.08 -0.48
C THR A 13 5.84 -13.56 -0.61
N TYR A 14 6.12 -12.85 0.48
CA TYR A 14 6.17 -11.40 0.46
C TYR A 14 7.23 -10.88 -0.50
N GLN A 15 8.43 -11.43 -0.47
CA GLN A 15 9.52 -11.04 -1.38
C GLN A 15 9.14 -11.28 -2.85
N SER A 16 8.54 -12.43 -3.14
CA SER A 16 8.10 -12.76 -4.51
C SER A 16 6.99 -11.82 -4.98
N PHE A 17 6.02 -11.55 -4.13
CA PHE A 17 4.94 -10.60 -4.42
C PHE A 17 5.51 -9.20 -4.65
N GLU A 18 6.39 -8.74 -3.76
CA GLU A 18 6.98 -7.40 -3.88
C GLU A 18 7.77 -7.25 -5.17
N GLY A 19 8.58 -8.25 -5.53
CA GLY A 19 9.32 -8.22 -6.79
C GLY A 19 8.41 -8.13 -8.01
N TYR A 20 7.37 -8.95 -8.03
CA TYR A 20 6.39 -8.97 -9.12
C TYR A 20 5.62 -7.66 -9.23
N SER A 21 5.17 -7.14 -8.09
CA SER A 21 4.39 -5.89 -8.02
C SER A 21 5.26 -4.67 -8.33
N SER A 22 6.42 -4.56 -7.70
CA SER A 22 7.29 -3.39 -7.81
C SER A 22 7.85 -3.18 -9.21
N ALA A 23 8.21 -4.25 -9.90
CA ALA A 23 8.71 -4.16 -11.28
C ALA A 23 7.66 -3.52 -12.19
N HIS A 24 6.39 -3.92 -12.06
CA HIS A 24 5.31 -3.36 -12.85
C HIS A 24 5.04 -1.90 -12.49
N ILE A 25 5.01 -1.56 -11.20
CA ILE A 25 4.81 -0.18 -10.74
C ILE A 25 5.89 0.74 -11.31
N ARG A 26 7.15 0.31 -11.30
CA ARG A 26 8.25 1.09 -11.87
C ARG A 26 8.07 1.29 -13.37
N GLY A 27 7.56 0.27 -14.07
CA GLY A 27 7.20 0.38 -15.48
C GLY A 27 6.10 1.40 -15.77
N LEU A 28 5.27 1.71 -14.78
CA LEU A 28 4.26 2.77 -14.88
C LEU A 28 4.81 4.16 -14.55
N GLY A 29 6.10 4.27 -14.26
CA GLY A 29 6.75 5.54 -13.96
C GLY A 29 6.67 5.99 -12.51
N LEU A 30 6.31 5.08 -11.59
CA LEU A 30 6.20 5.39 -10.18
C LEU A 30 7.18 4.57 -9.35
N LEU A 31 7.59 5.11 -8.21
CA LEU A 31 8.25 4.32 -7.19
C LEU A 31 7.18 3.53 -6.42
N PRO A 32 7.48 2.29 -5.99
CA PRO A 32 6.52 1.49 -5.21
C PRO A 32 5.97 2.21 -3.97
N VAL A 33 6.81 2.97 -3.25
CA VAL A 33 6.37 3.73 -2.09
C VAL A 33 5.40 4.85 -2.46
N GLN A 34 5.58 5.49 -3.62
CA GLN A 34 4.65 6.51 -4.11
C GLN A 34 3.30 5.90 -4.48
N PHE A 35 3.34 4.76 -5.17
CA PHE A 35 2.12 4.03 -5.52
C PHE A 35 1.34 3.61 -4.28
N ASP A 36 2.03 3.10 -3.25
CA ASP A 36 1.41 2.70 -1.99
C ASP A 36 0.67 3.87 -1.33
N VAL A 37 1.32 5.03 -1.24
CA VAL A 37 0.72 6.24 -0.67
C VAL A 37 -0.47 6.71 -1.50
N ILE A 38 -0.32 6.78 -2.82
CA ILE A 38 -1.40 7.21 -3.73
C ILE A 38 -2.61 6.29 -3.60
N ALA A 39 -2.40 4.97 -3.65
CA ALA A 39 -3.47 3.99 -3.55
C ALA A 39 -4.18 4.06 -2.19
N THR A 40 -3.44 4.36 -1.13
CA THR A 40 -3.99 4.45 0.22
C THR A 40 -4.83 5.72 0.41
N LEU A 41 -4.39 6.85 -0.14
CA LEU A 41 -5.10 8.13 -0.02
C LEU A 41 -6.28 8.29 -0.96
N ALA A 42 -6.27 7.60 -2.10
CA ALA A 42 -7.28 7.78 -3.14
C ALA A 42 -8.68 7.42 -2.65
N ASN A 43 -9.63 8.30 -2.95
CA ASN A 43 -11.05 8.09 -2.65
C ASN A 43 -11.34 7.88 -1.15
N GLN A 44 -10.47 8.41 -0.31
CA GLN A 44 -10.59 8.35 1.15
C GLN A 44 -10.68 9.77 1.73
N PRO A 45 -11.32 9.95 2.89
CA PRO A 45 -11.19 11.21 3.62
C PRO A 45 -9.72 11.50 3.91
N PRO A 46 -9.35 12.79 4.04
CA PRO A 46 -7.98 13.14 4.43
C PRO A 46 -7.56 12.39 5.70
N MET A 47 -6.31 11.96 5.77
CA MET A 47 -5.82 11.19 6.91
C MET A 47 -4.51 11.76 7.44
N SER A 48 -4.24 11.50 8.72
CA SER A 48 -3.02 11.91 9.39
C SER A 48 -1.82 11.06 8.93
N PHE A 49 -0.59 11.52 9.23
CA PHE A 49 0.62 10.72 9.04
C PHE A 49 0.53 9.38 9.77
N LYS A 50 0.01 9.40 11.00
CA LYS A 50 -0.15 8.17 11.78
C LYS A 50 -1.05 7.16 11.08
N GLN A 51 -2.21 7.61 10.60
CA GLN A 51 -3.15 6.77 9.87
C GLN A 51 -2.54 6.23 8.58
N LEU A 52 -1.84 7.10 7.83
CA LEU A 52 -1.17 6.69 6.60
C LEU A 52 -0.09 5.65 6.89
N GLY A 53 0.71 5.85 7.93
CA GLY A 53 1.74 4.90 8.34
C GLY A 53 1.19 3.53 8.74
N GLU A 54 0.00 3.51 9.37
CA GLU A 54 -0.66 2.26 9.75
C GLU A 54 -1.22 1.49 8.55
N LYS A 55 -1.55 2.19 7.46
CA LYS A 55 -2.17 1.61 6.27
C LYS A 55 -1.20 1.29 5.15
N THR A 56 0.04 1.74 5.25
CA THR A 56 1.10 1.47 4.28
C THR A 56 2.14 0.54 4.90
N LEU A 57 3.00 -0.02 4.05
CA LEU A 57 4.15 -0.82 4.51
C LEU A 57 5.42 0.03 4.67
N ILE A 58 5.27 1.34 4.67
CA ILE A 58 6.40 2.27 4.75
C ILE A 58 6.72 2.53 6.23
N SER A 59 8.01 2.46 6.60
CA SER A 59 8.42 2.77 7.95
C SER A 59 8.18 4.25 8.27
N LYS A 60 7.95 4.55 9.55
CA LYS A 60 7.73 5.94 10.00
C LYS A 60 8.90 6.85 9.62
N SER A 61 10.13 6.35 9.73
CA SER A 61 11.33 7.11 9.38
C SER A 61 11.40 7.47 7.89
N SER A 62 10.84 6.62 7.01
CA SER A 62 10.82 6.88 5.57
C SER A 62 9.61 7.68 5.12
N LEU A 63 8.49 7.56 5.82
CA LEU A 63 7.20 8.15 5.39
C LEU A 63 7.27 9.67 5.25
N THR A 64 7.88 10.36 6.20
CA THR A 64 8.01 11.82 6.16
C THR A 64 8.73 12.30 4.89
N GLY A 65 9.83 11.64 4.54
CA GLY A 65 10.58 11.97 3.32
C GLY A 65 9.80 11.66 2.05
N VAL A 66 9.11 10.52 2.01
CA VAL A 66 8.27 10.12 0.86
C VAL A 66 7.16 11.15 0.65
N VAL A 67 6.41 11.47 1.71
CA VAL A 67 5.31 12.45 1.64
C VAL A 67 5.84 13.84 1.25
N GLY A 68 6.96 14.26 1.84
CA GLY A 68 7.56 15.57 1.53
C GLY A 68 7.90 15.72 0.04
N ARG A 69 8.51 14.69 -0.54
CA ARG A 69 8.80 14.67 -1.99
C ARG A 69 7.53 14.69 -2.84
N MET A 70 6.50 13.99 -2.40
CA MET A 70 5.21 13.96 -3.12
C MET A 70 4.47 15.29 -3.03
N VAL A 71 4.57 15.98 -1.91
CA VAL A 71 4.05 17.36 -1.77
C VAL A 71 4.77 18.29 -2.74
N GLN A 72 6.10 18.21 -2.82
CA GLN A 72 6.90 19.03 -3.73
C GLN A 72 6.53 18.78 -5.21
N LYS A 73 6.20 17.54 -5.55
CA LYS A 73 5.77 17.18 -6.91
C LYS A 73 4.32 17.53 -7.19
N GLY A 74 3.60 18.08 -6.21
CA GLY A 74 2.20 18.45 -6.37
C GLY A 74 1.22 17.29 -6.38
N LEU A 75 1.59 16.14 -5.81
CA LEU A 75 0.75 14.94 -5.76
C LEU A 75 -0.09 14.86 -4.49
N ILE A 76 0.39 15.45 -3.41
CA ILE A 76 -0.26 15.46 -2.09
C ILE A 76 -0.39 16.91 -1.62
N ALA A 77 -1.54 17.24 -1.03
CA ALA A 77 -1.78 18.48 -0.33
C ALA A 77 -1.89 18.21 1.17
N THR A 78 -1.41 19.15 1.97
CA THR A 78 -1.55 19.11 3.43
C THR A 78 -2.66 20.05 3.85
N LEU A 79 -3.46 19.62 4.83
CA LEU A 79 -4.54 20.40 5.42
C LEU A 79 -4.32 20.52 6.92
N GLU A 80 -4.83 21.58 7.52
CA GLU A 80 -4.87 21.66 8.98
C GLU A 80 -5.82 20.63 9.52
N ASN A 81 -5.42 19.98 10.63
CA ASN A 81 -6.30 19.05 11.33
C ASN A 81 -7.13 19.85 12.35
N PRO A 82 -8.46 19.95 12.18
CA PRO A 82 -9.30 20.71 13.10
C PRO A 82 -9.30 20.16 14.52
N ASP A 83 -8.97 18.87 14.70
CA ASP A 83 -8.95 18.21 16.00
C ASP A 83 -7.58 18.31 16.69
N ASP A 84 -6.51 18.62 15.95
CA ASP A 84 -5.16 18.73 16.50
C ASP A 84 -4.31 19.67 15.65
N ALA A 85 -4.06 20.88 16.16
CA ALA A 85 -3.29 21.90 15.49
C ALA A 85 -1.82 21.50 15.24
N ARG A 86 -1.32 20.46 15.91
CA ARG A 86 0.06 19.98 15.78
C ARG A 86 0.25 19.01 14.62
N SER A 87 -0.83 18.44 14.10
CA SER A 87 -0.77 17.48 13.00
C SER A 87 -1.45 18.03 11.78
N HIS A 88 -1.05 17.50 10.62
CA HIS A 88 -1.67 17.83 9.35
C HIS A 88 -2.42 16.61 8.81
N LEU A 89 -3.44 16.88 8.02
CA LEU A 89 -4.12 15.87 7.24
C LEU A 89 -3.56 15.88 5.82
N LEU A 90 -3.52 14.70 5.22
CA LEU A 90 -2.97 14.47 3.89
C LEU A 90 -4.08 14.03 2.95
N LYS A 91 -4.07 14.55 1.74
CA LYS A 91 -4.98 14.12 0.67
C LYS A 91 -4.28 14.21 -0.68
N LEU A 92 -4.79 13.49 -1.66
CA LEU A 92 -4.31 13.64 -3.04
C LEU A 92 -4.77 14.98 -3.60
N THR A 93 -3.90 15.59 -4.42
CA THR A 93 -4.29 16.70 -5.29
C THR A 93 -5.03 16.15 -6.51
N ALA A 94 -5.57 17.04 -7.36
CA ALA A 94 -6.14 16.63 -8.64
C ALA A 94 -5.12 15.88 -9.50
N LYS A 95 -3.85 16.29 -9.47
CA LYS A 95 -2.77 15.62 -10.18
C LYS A 95 -2.53 14.21 -9.62
N GLY A 96 -2.49 14.06 -8.30
CA GLY A 96 -2.34 12.76 -7.65
C GLY A 96 -3.51 11.82 -7.95
N GLN A 97 -4.73 12.33 -7.95
CA GLN A 97 -5.92 11.55 -8.29
C GLN A 97 -5.89 11.06 -9.73
N LYS A 98 -5.45 11.90 -10.68
CA LYS A 98 -5.31 11.50 -12.08
C LYS A 98 -4.29 10.38 -12.26
N ILE A 99 -3.17 10.44 -11.54
CA ILE A 99 -2.17 9.38 -11.56
C ILE A 99 -2.77 8.07 -11.03
N PHE A 100 -3.53 8.13 -9.94
CA PHE A 100 -4.23 6.96 -9.41
C PHE A 100 -5.17 6.36 -10.46
N GLU A 101 -6.02 7.17 -11.07
CA GLU A 101 -7.01 6.72 -12.05
C GLU A 101 -6.35 6.08 -13.28
N LYS A 102 -5.17 6.55 -13.66
CA LYS A 102 -4.42 6.01 -14.79
C LYS A 102 -3.68 4.71 -14.43
N THR A 103 -3.05 4.66 -13.26
CA THR A 103 -2.10 3.59 -12.93
C THR A 103 -2.72 2.44 -12.16
N PHE A 104 -3.68 2.70 -11.28
CA PHE A 104 -4.25 1.67 -10.42
C PHE A 104 -4.98 0.57 -11.20
N PRO A 105 -5.85 0.88 -12.18
CA PRO A 105 -6.49 -0.18 -12.97
C PRO A 105 -5.48 -1.03 -13.75
N GLU A 106 -4.44 -0.41 -14.29
CA GLU A 106 -3.39 -1.14 -15.02
C GLU A 106 -2.63 -2.09 -14.10
N HIS A 107 -2.33 -1.64 -12.89
CA HIS A 107 -1.65 -2.48 -11.92
C HIS A 107 -2.53 -3.65 -11.45
N LEU A 108 -3.83 -3.40 -11.24
CA LEU A 108 -4.78 -4.48 -10.90
C LEU A 108 -4.83 -5.55 -11.99
N LYS A 109 -4.84 -5.15 -13.26
CA LYS A 109 -4.81 -6.12 -14.38
C LYS A 109 -3.54 -6.97 -14.34
N HIS A 110 -2.41 -6.35 -14.02
CA HIS A 110 -1.16 -7.07 -13.88
C HIS A 110 -1.21 -8.11 -12.76
N LEU A 111 -1.75 -7.73 -11.61
CA LEU A 111 -1.91 -8.66 -10.48
C LEU A 111 -2.90 -9.78 -10.80
N GLU A 112 -3.98 -9.47 -11.53
CA GLU A 112 -4.96 -10.48 -11.95
C GLU A 112 -4.33 -11.59 -12.78
N ILE A 113 -3.33 -11.28 -13.60
CA ILE A 113 -2.64 -12.30 -14.41
C ILE A 113 -2.06 -13.39 -13.51
N ALA A 114 -1.48 -13.02 -12.38
CA ALA A 114 -0.95 -13.97 -11.41
C ALA A 114 -2.08 -14.69 -10.67
N PHE A 115 -3.06 -13.94 -10.15
CA PHE A 115 -4.14 -14.50 -9.33
C PHE A 115 -5.10 -15.39 -10.11
N GLN A 116 -5.21 -15.23 -11.43
CA GLN A 116 -6.00 -16.12 -12.29
C GLN A 116 -5.50 -17.57 -12.29
N LYS A 117 -4.27 -17.80 -11.86
CA LYS A 117 -3.70 -19.15 -11.73
C LYS A 117 -4.30 -19.91 -10.55
N LEU A 118 -5.04 -19.23 -9.69
CA LEU A 118 -5.68 -19.82 -8.52
C LEU A 118 -7.17 -20.04 -8.78
N SER A 119 -7.72 -21.12 -8.23
CA SER A 119 -9.18 -21.32 -8.21
C SER A 119 -9.82 -20.38 -7.20
N LYS A 120 -11.13 -20.19 -7.33
CA LYS A 120 -11.92 -19.43 -6.37
C LYS A 120 -11.79 -19.99 -4.95
N LYS A 121 -11.75 -21.32 -4.85
CA LYS A 121 -11.58 -22.01 -3.57
C LYS A 121 -10.21 -21.68 -2.94
N GLN A 122 -9.15 -21.74 -3.74
CA GLN A 122 -7.79 -21.42 -3.28
C GLN A 122 -7.68 -19.96 -2.82
N ILE A 123 -8.27 -19.04 -3.56
CA ILE A 123 -8.27 -17.61 -3.17
C ILE A 123 -8.92 -17.43 -1.81
N LYS A 124 -10.07 -18.08 -1.60
CA LYS A 124 -10.78 -18.00 -0.32
C LYS A 124 -9.98 -18.61 0.82
N GLU A 125 -9.40 -19.79 0.59
CA GLU A 125 -8.57 -20.47 1.60
C GLU A 125 -7.34 -19.67 1.99
N ILE A 126 -6.66 -19.06 1.02
CA ILE A 126 -5.48 -18.23 1.27
C ILE A 126 -5.89 -16.97 2.06
N ASP A 127 -6.96 -16.30 1.67
CA ASP A 127 -7.46 -15.13 2.38
C ASP A 127 -7.77 -15.45 3.84
N GLU A 128 -8.48 -16.53 4.09
CA GLU A 128 -8.83 -16.98 5.44
C GLU A 128 -7.59 -17.35 6.26
N SER A 129 -6.64 -18.06 5.64
CA SER A 129 -5.40 -18.46 6.30
C SER A 129 -4.52 -17.27 6.68
N LEU A 130 -4.41 -16.29 5.80
CA LEU A 130 -3.67 -15.06 6.09
C LEU A 130 -4.34 -14.25 7.20
N LYS A 131 -5.66 -14.17 7.22
CA LYS A 131 -6.40 -13.49 8.28
C LYS A 131 -6.18 -14.19 9.64
N THR A 132 -6.21 -15.51 9.65
CA THR A 132 -5.92 -16.30 10.85
C THR A 132 -4.50 -16.03 11.34
N LEU A 133 -3.53 -16.08 10.45
CA LEU A 133 -2.14 -15.84 10.81
C LEU A 133 -1.94 -14.42 11.34
N LYS A 134 -2.52 -13.42 10.66
CA LYS A 134 -2.44 -12.03 11.10
C LYS A 134 -3.00 -11.86 12.52
N SER A 135 -4.10 -12.53 12.82
CA SER A 135 -4.80 -12.39 14.11
C SER A 135 -3.94 -12.76 15.32
N ILE A 136 -2.97 -13.65 15.16
CA ILE A 136 -2.11 -14.05 16.28
C ILE A 136 -1.03 -13.03 16.60
N PHE A 137 -0.80 -12.05 15.72
CA PHE A 137 0.23 -11.02 15.90
C PHE A 137 -0.37 -9.65 16.29
N ILE A 138 -1.69 -9.54 16.31
CA ILE A 138 -2.39 -8.32 16.68
C ILE A 138 -2.94 -8.49 18.08
N SER A 139 -2.55 -7.58 18.96
CA SER A 139 -3.05 -7.57 20.35
C SER A 139 -4.33 -6.75 20.48
#